data_0229b7a160c8cfe65266de3c226c138f
#
_entry.id   0229b7a160c8cfe65266de3c226c138f
#
_cell.length_a   1.000
_cell.length_b   1.000
_cell.length_c   1.000
_cell.angle_alpha   90.00
_cell.angle_beta   90.00
_cell.angle_gamma   90.00
#
_symmetry.space_group_name_H-M   'P 1'
#
loop_
_entity.id
_entity.type
_entity.pdbx_description
1 polymer ?
#
loop_
_entity_poly.entity_id
_entity_poly.type
_entity_poly.pdbx_seq_one_letter_code
_entity_poly.pdbx_strand_id
1 'polypeptide(L)'
;MNKQIEAVIFDWAGTVVDFGSFAPTQIFVDAFQLAYDFNISLAEARGPMGMGKIDHIRTLLNDETISERWLAQFGERPTEQHAQEIYHTFMPLQIKQVVKFAEPIDGALESVAFLREKSIKIGSCSGYPKPVMDALVPAAREHGYAPDCVVASDEIAAGSRPGPWMALKNVIDLGVTRVSNCVKVDDAVAGIHEGLNAGMWTIGLSVSGNEFGATPEEFQAMTAKEIEQRKQAAEKVLYAAGAHYVIETIAELPQVINQIESRIKNGEYPTYID
;
A
#
# COMPACT_ATOMS: atom_id res chain seq x y z
N MET A 1 -30.19 0.67 -12.43
CA MET A 1 -29.09 0.49 -11.47
C MET A 1 -27.82 0.93 -12.16
N ASN A 2 -27.01 1.74 -11.52
CA ASN A 2 -25.76 2.24 -12.12
C ASN A 2 -24.80 1.03 -12.32
N LYS A 3 -24.44 0.75 -13.58
CA LYS A 3 -23.52 -0.33 -13.95
C LYS A 3 -22.15 0.23 -14.30
N GLN A 4 -21.64 1.09 -13.43
CA GLN A 4 -20.36 1.78 -13.60
C GLN A 4 -19.57 1.71 -12.30
N ILE A 5 -18.25 1.86 -12.37
CA ILE A 5 -17.42 2.07 -11.20
C ILE A 5 -17.82 3.37 -10.52
N GLU A 6 -18.01 3.33 -9.20
CA GLU A 6 -18.40 4.49 -8.40
C GLU A 6 -17.19 5.15 -7.71
N ALA A 7 -16.21 4.35 -7.30
CA ALA A 7 -14.99 4.84 -6.68
C ALA A 7 -13.77 3.95 -6.95
N VAL A 8 -12.60 4.57 -6.96
CA VAL A 8 -11.30 3.89 -6.89
C VAL A 8 -10.63 4.32 -5.58
N ILE A 9 -10.15 3.36 -4.82
CA ILE A 9 -9.51 3.56 -3.52
C ILE A 9 -8.04 3.14 -3.64
N PHE A 10 -7.17 4.14 -3.58
CA PHE A 10 -5.73 3.96 -3.75
C PHE A 10 -5.03 3.72 -2.41
N ASP A 11 -4.01 2.90 -2.42
CA ASP A 11 -2.90 3.03 -1.49
C ASP A 11 -2.03 4.24 -1.86
N TRP A 12 -0.99 4.52 -1.07
CA TRP A 12 -0.10 5.66 -1.26
C TRP A 12 1.29 5.26 -1.75
N ALA A 13 2.15 4.79 -0.87
CA ALA A 13 3.55 4.47 -1.18
C ALA A 13 3.65 3.24 -2.10
N GLY A 14 4.37 3.35 -3.21
CA GLY A 14 4.46 2.29 -4.23
C GLY A 14 3.26 2.24 -5.18
N THR A 15 2.17 2.96 -4.87
CA THR A 15 0.95 3.00 -5.66
C THR A 15 0.79 4.33 -6.40
N VAL A 16 0.71 5.44 -5.68
CA VAL A 16 0.54 6.80 -6.25
C VAL A 16 1.77 7.66 -6.08
N VAL A 17 2.49 7.48 -4.99
CA VAL A 17 3.75 8.17 -4.65
C VAL A 17 4.82 7.15 -4.25
N ASP A 18 6.08 7.58 -4.12
CA ASP A 18 7.16 6.76 -3.57
C ASP A 18 7.38 5.45 -4.36
N PHE A 19 7.88 5.57 -5.60
CA PHE A 19 8.22 4.40 -6.43
C PHE A 19 9.11 3.41 -5.65
N GLY A 20 8.67 2.15 -5.59
CA GLY A 20 9.34 1.06 -4.86
C GLY A 20 9.02 0.99 -3.37
N SER A 21 8.15 1.85 -2.85
CA SER A 21 7.76 1.89 -1.42
C SER A 21 8.97 1.98 -0.48
N PHE A 22 9.87 2.93 -0.75
CA PHE A 22 11.16 3.07 -0.05
C PHE A 22 11.07 3.84 1.25
N ALA A 23 10.22 4.90 1.30
CA ALA A 23 10.13 5.74 2.47
C ALA A 23 9.91 4.98 3.78
N PRO A 24 8.99 3.99 3.87
CA PRO A 24 8.84 3.24 5.11
C PRO A 24 9.93 2.21 5.34
N THR A 25 10.45 1.57 4.28
CA THR A 25 11.34 0.41 4.39
C THR A 25 12.64 0.74 5.12
N GLN A 26 13.34 1.80 4.68
CA GLN A 26 14.58 2.21 5.31
C GLN A 26 14.36 2.69 6.74
N ILE A 27 13.24 3.36 7.01
CA ILE A 27 12.94 3.89 8.33
C ILE A 27 12.71 2.77 9.37
N PHE A 28 12.17 1.62 8.96
CA PHE A 28 12.10 0.46 9.86
C PHE A 28 13.52 0.00 10.27
N VAL A 29 14.43 -0.13 9.31
CA VAL A 29 15.82 -0.49 9.61
C VAL A 29 16.44 0.52 10.57
N ASP A 30 16.30 1.82 10.28
CA ASP A 30 16.84 2.89 11.13
C ASP A 30 16.21 2.90 12.54
N ALA A 31 14.90 2.63 12.64
CA ALA A 31 14.21 2.63 13.92
C ALA A 31 14.64 1.47 14.83
N PHE A 32 14.81 0.25 14.30
CA PHE A 32 15.36 -0.89 15.05
C PHE A 32 16.80 -0.61 15.49
N GLN A 33 17.62 -0.05 14.60
CA GLN A 33 18.99 0.31 14.90
C GLN A 33 19.10 1.39 15.98
N LEU A 34 18.29 2.45 15.89
CA LEU A 34 18.34 3.56 16.83
C LEU A 34 17.73 3.21 18.19
N ALA A 35 16.67 2.40 18.23
CA ALA A 35 16.02 2.04 19.47
C ALA A 35 16.82 1.01 20.28
N TYR A 36 17.44 0.03 19.61
CA TYR A 36 18.00 -1.14 20.28
C TYR A 36 19.38 -1.58 19.77
N ASP A 37 20.01 -0.81 18.89
CA ASP A 37 21.24 -1.27 18.20
C ASP A 37 21.05 -2.66 17.56
N PHE A 38 19.84 -2.90 17.03
CA PHE A 38 19.44 -4.18 16.45
C PHE A 38 19.25 -4.05 14.93
N ASN A 39 19.92 -4.93 14.19
CA ASN A 39 19.89 -4.87 12.73
C ASN A 39 18.80 -5.77 12.14
N ILE A 40 17.96 -5.19 11.28
CA ILE A 40 17.13 -5.92 10.33
C ILE A 40 17.53 -5.52 8.90
N SER A 41 17.36 -6.43 7.95
CA SER A 41 17.62 -6.16 6.53
C SER A 41 16.43 -5.44 5.88
N LEU A 42 16.68 -4.76 4.75
CA LEU A 42 15.61 -4.20 3.92
C LEU A 42 14.63 -5.29 3.43
N ALA A 43 15.12 -6.49 3.15
CA ALA A 43 14.29 -7.61 2.73
C ALA A 43 13.32 -8.04 3.84
N GLU A 44 13.80 -8.14 5.09
CA GLU A 44 12.93 -8.43 6.25
C GLU A 44 11.91 -7.30 6.46
N ALA A 45 12.35 -6.03 6.40
CA ALA A 45 11.46 -4.89 6.55
C ALA A 45 10.35 -4.83 5.48
N ARG A 46 10.55 -5.40 4.29
CA ARG A 46 9.55 -5.43 3.22
C ARG A 46 8.45 -6.47 3.43
N GLY A 47 8.70 -7.56 4.14
CA GLY A 47 7.75 -8.66 4.28
C GLY A 47 6.34 -8.21 4.70
N PRO A 48 6.17 -7.52 5.84
CA PRO A 48 4.85 -7.07 6.31
C PRO A 48 4.37 -5.74 5.71
N MET A 49 4.91 -5.29 4.56
CA MET A 49 4.54 -3.99 3.98
C MET A 49 3.03 -3.88 3.70
N GLY A 50 2.51 -2.68 3.76
CA GLY A 50 1.09 -2.40 3.60
C GLY A 50 0.28 -2.45 4.90
N MET A 51 0.76 -3.12 5.94
CA MET A 51 0.13 -3.17 7.27
C MET A 51 0.21 -1.81 8.01
N GLY A 52 -0.60 -1.61 9.05
CA GLY A 52 -0.43 -0.52 10.02
C GLY A 52 0.96 -0.60 10.68
N LYS A 53 1.62 0.54 10.89
CA LYS A 53 3.04 0.57 11.25
C LYS A 53 3.39 -0.13 12.56
N ILE A 54 2.53 -0.03 13.56
CA ILE A 54 2.73 -0.77 14.82
C ILE A 54 2.56 -2.29 14.61
N ASP A 55 1.58 -2.71 13.79
CA ASP A 55 1.36 -4.12 13.50
C ASP A 55 2.49 -4.70 12.63
N HIS A 56 3.04 -3.90 11.73
CA HIS A 56 4.23 -4.24 10.96
C HIS A 56 5.43 -4.53 11.89
N ILE A 57 5.71 -3.65 12.86
CA ILE A 57 6.78 -3.85 13.86
C ILE A 57 6.54 -5.12 14.69
N ARG A 58 5.29 -5.35 15.15
CA ARG A 58 4.91 -6.57 15.86
C ARG A 58 5.16 -7.82 15.02
N THR A 59 4.81 -7.78 13.74
CA THR A 59 5.03 -8.90 12.80
C THR A 59 6.52 -9.18 12.63
N LEU A 60 7.35 -8.16 12.47
CA LEU A 60 8.81 -8.33 12.41
C LEU A 60 9.36 -8.95 13.71
N LEU A 61 8.98 -8.44 14.87
CA LEU A 61 9.44 -8.97 16.16
C LEU A 61 8.95 -10.41 16.44
N ASN A 62 7.84 -10.83 15.84
CA ASN A 62 7.30 -12.19 15.93
C ASN A 62 7.86 -13.13 14.85
N ASP A 63 8.59 -12.63 13.86
CA ASP A 63 9.29 -13.49 12.90
C ASP A 63 10.32 -14.34 13.64
N GLU A 64 10.35 -15.65 13.35
CA GLU A 64 11.19 -16.61 14.07
C GLU A 64 12.67 -16.24 13.99
N THR A 65 13.16 -15.89 12.79
CA THR A 65 14.57 -15.54 12.57
C THR A 65 14.95 -14.26 13.30
N ILE A 66 14.11 -13.24 13.27
CA ILE A 66 14.33 -11.96 13.97
C ILE A 66 14.26 -12.19 15.47
N SER A 67 13.24 -12.90 15.95
CA SER A 67 13.03 -13.20 17.38
C SER A 67 14.17 -14.03 17.98
N GLU A 68 14.76 -14.96 17.24
CA GLU A 68 15.92 -15.71 17.70
C GLU A 68 17.19 -14.86 17.77
N ARG A 69 17.45 -13.99 16.79
CA ARG A 69 18.55 -13.01 16.84
C ARG A 69 18.38 -12.03 18.00
N TRP A 70 17.14 -11.60 18.26
CA TRP A 70 16.81 -10.75 19.39
C TRP A 70 17.13 -11.44 20.73
N LEU A 71 16.66 -12.69 20.89
CA LEU A 71 16.95 -13.50 22.09
C LEU A 71 18.45 -13.69 22.30
N ALA A 72 19.19 -13.94 21.23
CA ALA A 72 20.66 -14.12 21.30
C ALA A 72 21.38 -12.81 21.73
N GLN A 73 20.89 -11.65 21.33
CA GLN A 73 21.49 -10.35 21.66
C GLN A 73 21.10 -9.85 23.05
N PHE A 74 19.83 -10.01 23.44
CA PHE A 74 19.29 -9.39 24.67
C PHE A 74 19.00 -10.38 25.81
N GLY A 75 19.06 -11.67 25.56
CA GLY A 75 18.77 -12.71 26.56
C GLY A 75 17.28 -12.94 26.85
N GLU A 76 16.38 -12.22 26.17
CA GLU A 76 14.93 -12.35 26.27
C GLU A 76 14.26 -12.21 24.90
N ARG A 77 13.04 -12.73 24.76
CA ARG A 77 12.27 -12.57 23.52
C ARG A 77 11.66 -11.16 23.42
N PRO A 78 11.39 -10.68 22.17
CA PRO A 78 10.71 -9.41 21.99
C PRO A 78 9.35 -9.37 22.71
N THR A 79 9.00 -8.20 23.22
CA THR A 79 7.73 -7.94 23.93
C THR A 79 6.94 -6.82 23.25
N GLU A 80 5.68 -6.65 23.64
CA GLU A 80 4.87 -5.50 23.20
C GLU A 80 5.52 -4.15 23.57
N GLN A 81 6.21 -4.07 24.71
CA GLN A 81 6.92 -2.86 25.11
C GLN A 81 8.02 -2.52 24.08
N HIS A 82 8.78 -3.50 23.65
CA HIS A 82 9.80 -3.31 22.61
C HIS A 82 9.20 -2.81 21.30
N ALA A 83 8.02 -3.36 20.91
CA ALA A 83 7.31 -2.88 19.72
C ALA A 83 6.90 -1.40 19.83
N GLN A 84 6.40 -0.98 21.00
CA GLN A 84 6.01 0.41 21.25
C GLN A 84 7.22 1.36 21.24
N GLU A 85 8.34 0.97 21.81
CA GLU A 85 9.56 1.78 21.85
C GLU A 85 10.17 1.96 20.44
N ILE A 86 10.18 0.88 19.63
CA ILE A 86 10.58 0.97 18.22
C ILE A 86 9.60 1.88 17.45
N TYR A 87 8.30 1.75 17.69
CA TYR A 87 7.29 2.60 17.06
C TYR A 87 7.47 4.09 17.43
N HIS A 88 7.76 4.39 18.69
CA HIS A 88 8.04 5.75 19.12
C HIS A 88 9.28 6.34 18.45
N THR A 89 10.29 5.51 18.16
CA THR A 89 11.49 5.92 17.41
C THR A 89 11.18 6.09 15.92
N PHE A 90 10.37 5.20 15.35
CA PHE A 90 9.96 5.21 13.95
C PHE A 90 9.16 6.47 13.56
N MET A 91 8.21 6.88 14.39
CA MET A 91 7.24 7.92 14.04
C MET A 91 7.88 9.29 13.67
N PRO A 92 8.79 9.88 14.46
CA PRO A 92 9.40 11.16 14.09
C PRO A 92 10.29 11.05 12.84
N LEU A 93 10.93 9.90 12.62
CA LEU A 93 11.71 9.65 11.40
C LEU A 93 10.78 9.62 10.16
N GLN A 94 9.67 8.90 10.26
CA GLN A 94 8.70 8.76 9.17
C GLN A 94 8.07 10.11 8.80
N ILE A 95 7.60 10.89 9.79
CA ILE A 95 7.00 12.21 9.55
C ILE A 95 7.97 13.15 8.86
N LYS A 96 9.25 13.13 9.26
CA LYS A 96 10.29 13.97 8.66
C LYS A 96 10.64 13.56 7.22
N GLN A 97 10.60 12.28 6.93
CA GLN A 97 11.04 11.73 5.64
C GLN A 97 9.94 11.68 4.59
N VAL A 98 8.69 11.38 4.99
CA VAL A 98 7.60 11.07 4.06
C VAL A 98 7.34 12.17 3.03
N VAL A 99 7.51 13.42 3.39
CA VAL A 99 7.30 14.57 2.49
C VAL A 99 8.26 14.58 1.30
N LYS A 100 9.42 13.94 1.41
CA LYS A 100 10.40 13.83 0.31
C LYS A 100 9.94 12.84 -0.78
N PHE A 101 8.97 12.01 -0.46
CA PHE A 101 8.41 10.98 -1.32
C PHE A 101 6.96 11.29 -1.72
N ALA A 102 6.58 12.58 -1.67
CA ALA A 102 5.22 13.02 -1.97
C ALA A 102 4.98 13.24 -3.47
N GLU A 103 6.03 13.20 -4.30
CA GLU A 103 5.90 13.35 -5.75
C GLU A 103 5.17 12.13 -6.34
N PRO A 104 4.12 12.37 -7.16
CA PRO A 104 3.37 11.28 -7.79
C PRO A 104 4.23 10.46 -8.76
N ILE A 105 4.02 9.15 -8.75
CA ILE A 105 4.61 8.22 -9.71
C ILE A 105 4.10 8.56 -11.12
N ASP A 106 4.94 8.36 -12.12
CA ASP A 106 4.59 8.61 -13.53
C ASP A 106 3.27 7.92 -13.91
N GLY A 107 2.36 8.67 -14.52
CA GLY A 107 1.02 8.22 -14.91
C GLY A 107 -0.04 8.33 -13.80
N ALA A 108 0.31 8.69 -12.56
CA ALA A 108 -0.65 8.80 -11.48
C ALA A 108 -1.63 9.98 -11.68
N LEU A 109 -1.13 11.14 -12.07
CA LEU A 109 -1.98 12.32 -12.30
C LEU A 109 -2.89 12.14 -13.51
N GLU A 110 -2.38 11.53 -14.58
CA GLU A 110 -3.16 11.19 -15.78
C GLU A 110 -4.27 10.20 -15.46
N SER A 111 -3.97 9.18 -14.67
CA SER A 111 -4.96 8.19 -14.21
C SER A 111 -6.03 8.84 -13.32
N VAL A 112 -5.64 9.75 -12.43
CA VAL A 112 -6.58 10.54 -11.60
C VAL A 112 -7.46 11.43 -12.49
N ALA A 113 -6.89 12.13 -13.48
CA ALA A 113 -7.63 12.95 -14.43
C ALA A 113 -8.66 12.12 -15.20
N PHE A 114 -8.26 10.94 -15.71
CA PHE A 114 -9.17 10.00 -16.39
C PHE A 114 -10.35 9.57 -15.49
N LEU A 115 -10.11 9.29 -14.22
CA LEU A 115 -11.17 8.93 -13.28
C LEU A 115 -12.12 10.11 -13.03
N ARG A 116 -11.58 11.33 -12.89
CA ARG A 116 -12.36 12.56 -12.72
C ARG A 116 -13.27 12.85 -13.92
N GLU A 117 -12.76 12.68 -15.14
CA GLU A 117 -13.55 12.83 -16.39
C GLU A 117 -14.74 11.86 -16.42
N LYS A 118 -14.57 10.65 -15.87
CA LYS A 118 -15.65 9.66 -15.72
C LYS A 118 -16.57 9.91 -14.52
N SER A 119 -16.33 10.96 -13.73
CA SER A 119 -17.03 11.21 -12.46
C SER A 119 -16.88 10.06 -11.44
N ILE A 120 -15.79 9.32 -11.50
CA ILE A 120 -15.44 8.28 -10.52
C ILE A 120 -14.79 8.98 -9.32
N LYS A 121 -15.27 8.66 -8.12
CA LYS A 121 -14.76 9.22 -6.87
C LYS A 121 -13.40 8.61 -6.52
N ILE A 122 -12.55 9.39 -5.86
CA ILE A 122 -11.20 8.97 -5.51
C ILE A 122 -11.05 8.95 -4.00
N GLY A 123 -10.98 7.75 -3.45
CA GLY A 123 -10.62 7.52 -2.06
C GLY A 123 -9.17 7.10 -1.92
N SER A 124 -8.67 7.16 -0.72
CA SER A 124 -7.37 6.57 -0.40
C SER A 124 -7.31 6.06 1.03
N CYS A 125 -6.46 5.06 1.24
CA CYS A 125 -6.13 4.54 2.56
C CYS A 125 -4.66 4.12 2.59
N SER A 126 -4.07 4.17 3.77
CA SER A 126 -2.64 3.89 3.93
C SER A 126 -2.36 3.13 5.21
N GLY A 127 -1.33 2.29 5.18
CA GLY A 127 -0.71 1.74 6.39
C GLY A 127 0.01 2.79 7.25
N TYR A 128 0.11 4.04 6.78
CA TYR A 128 0.59 5.16 7.58
C TYR A 128 -0.45 5.61 8.59
N PRO A 129 -0.05 5.94 9.83
CA PRO A 129 -0.93 6.54 10.80
C PRO A 129 -1.19 8.02 10.48
N LYS A 130 -2.25 8.57 11.06
CA LYS A 130 -2.72 9.94 10.80
C LYS A 130 -1.63 11.02 10.88
N PRO A 131 -0.73 11.05 11.88
CA PRO A 131 0.32 12.08 11.93
C PRO A 131 1.27 12.06 10.72
N VAL A 132 1.51 10.89 10.11
CA VAL A 132 2.29 10.78 8.88
C VAL A 132 1.47 11.27 7.68
N MET A 133 0.19 10.89 7.61
CA MET A 133 -0.71 11.35 6.54
C MET A 133 -0.95 12.86 6.59
N ASP A 134 -1.01 13.47 7.78
CA ASP A 134 -1.14 14.91 7.97
C ASP A 134 0.07 15.69 7.38
N ALA A 135 1.24 15.04 7.26
CA ALA A 135 2.40 15.61 6.57
C ALA A 135 2.41 15.29 5.06
N LEU A 136 2.08 14.05 4.68
CA LEU A 136 2.17 13.58 3.30
C LEU A 136 1.08 14.18 2.39
N VAL A 137 -0.17 14.23 2.85
CA VAL A 137 -1.31 14.67 2.03
C VAL A 137 -1.16 16.11 1.54
N PRO A 138 -0.79 17.10 2.37
CA PRO A 138 -0.54 18.46 1.89
C PRO A 138 0.60 18.52 0.86
N ALA A 139 1.71 17.80 1.12
CA ALA A 139 2.84 17.75 0.21
C ALA A 139 2.47 17.14 -1.16
N ALA A 140 1.75 16.02 -1.18
CA ALA A 140 1.29 15.42 -2.43
C ALA A 140 0.29 16.32 -3.19
N ARG A 141 -0.52 17.10 -2.47
CA ARG A 141 -1.44 18.09 -3.06
C ARG A 141 -0.67 19.20 -3.78
N GLU A 142 0.46 19.64 -3.27
CA GLU A 142 1.34 20.61 -3.95
C GLU A 142 1.87 20.07 -5.29
N HIS A 143 2.03 18.75 -5.40
CA HIS A 143 2.39 18.04 -6.63
C HIS A 143 1.18 17.64 -7.50
N GLY A 144 -0.05 18.02 -7.12
CA GLY A 144 -1.27 17.80 -7.90
C GLY A 144 -2.11 16.58 -7.51
N TYR A 145 -1.68 15.75 -6.57
CA TYR A 145 -2.47 14.61 -6.10
C TYR A 145 -3.36 14.99 -4.90
N ALA A 146 -4.67 14.98 -5.11
CA ALA A 146 -5.65 15.29 -4.09
C ALA A 146 -6.87 14.35 -4.19
N PRO A 147 -6.89 13.24 -3.43
CA PRO A 147 -8.06 12.37 -3.35
C PRO A 147 -9.24 13.07 -2.61
N ASP A 148 -10.48 12.58 -2.83
CA ASP A 148 -11.70 13.12 -2.21
C ASP A 148 -11.81 12.70 -0.75
N CYS A 149 -11.23 11.57 -0.38
CA CYS A 149 -11.23 11.00 0.96
C CYS A 149 -9.88 10.34 1.26
N VAL A 150 -9.40 10.51 2.48
CA VAL A 150 -8.16 9.87 2.99
C VAL A 150 -8.48 9.22 4.33
N VAL A 151 -8.10 7.96 4.50
CA VAL A 151 -8.24 7.23 5.76
C VAL A 151 -6.89 6.64 6.17
N ALA A 152 -6.41 7.01 7.34
CA ALA A 152 -5.16 6.52 7.92
C ALA A 152 -5.37 5.24 8.73
N SER A 153 -4.30 4.48 8.97
CA SER A 153 -4.34 3.16 9.60
C SER A 153 -4.83 3.14 11.04
N ASP A 154 -4.75 4.26 11.75
CA ASP A 154 -5.10 4.43 13.16
C ASP A 154 -6.43 5.18 13.38
N GLU A 155 -7.18 5.50 12.32
CA GLU A 155 -8.44 6.24 12.43
C GLU A 155 -9.65 5.34 12.71
N ILE A 156 -9.48 4.01 12.69
CA ILE A 156 -10.59 3.07 12.85
C ILE A 156 -10.30 2.09 13.99
N ALA A 157 -11.18 2.06 14.98
CA ALA A 157 -11.02 1.19 16.14
C ALA A 157 -11.03 -0.32 15.83
N ALA A 158 -11.62 -0.73 14.70
CA ALA A 158 -11.62 -2.13 14.25
C ALA A 158 -10.26 -2.59 13.72
N GLY A 159 -9.30 -1.69 13.55
CA GLY A 159 -7.95 -1.98 13.11
C GLY A 159 -7.68 -1.60 11.66
N SER A 160 -6.50 -2.01 11.20
CA SER A 160 -5.94 -1.74 9.89
C SER A 160 -6.03 -2.98 8.96
N ARG A 161 -5.24 -3.00 7.90
CA ARG A 161 -5.08 -4.11 6.95
C ARG A 161 -4.59 -5.39 7.65
N PRO A 162 -5.01 -6.54 7.20
CA PRO A 162 -5.82 -6.85 6.02
C PRO A 162 -7.34 -6.68 6.23
N GLY A 163 -7.78 -6.10 7.36
CA GLY A 163 -9.19 -5.80 7.59
C GLY A 163 -9.73 -4.78 6.57
N PRO A 164 -11.01 -4.86 6.18
CA PRO A 164 -11.61 -4.05 5.11
C PRO A 164 -11.95 -2.61 5.54
N TRP A 165 -11.63 -2.25 6.76
CA TRP A 165 -12.27 -1.14 7.47
C TRP A 165 -11.97 0.23 6.86
N MET A 166 -10.70 0.49 6.45
CA MET A 166 -10.35 1.77 5.83
C MET A 166 -10.97 1.89 4.44
N ALA A 167 -11.00 0.81 3.66
CA ALA A 167 -11.66 0.78 2.36
C ALA A 167 -13.17 1.01 2.50
N LEU A 168 -13.82 0.35 3.46
CA LEU A 168 -15.26 0.56 3.75
C LEU A 168 -15.56 1.96 4.30
N LYS A 169 -14.67 2.54 5.10
CA LYS A 169 -14.80 3.93 5.53
C LYS A 169 -14.81 4.90 4.35
N ASN A 170 -13.92 4.69 3.37
CA ASN A 170 -13.94 5.44 2.11
C ASN A 170 -15.28 5.31 1.38
N VAL A 171 -15.84 4.10 1.31
CA VAL A 171 -17.16 3.85 0.70
C VAL A 171 -18.26 4.70 1.36
N ILE A 172 -18.25 4.76 2.70
CA ILE A 172 -19.22 5.52 3.49
C ILE A 172 -19.05 7.02 3.25
N ASP A 173 -17.83 7.53 3.41
CA ASP A 173 -17.54 8.97 3.34
C ASP A 173 -17.74 9.52 1.92
N LEU A 174 -17.44 8.72 0.91
CA LEU A 174 -17.68 9.07 -0.49
C LEU A 174 -19.15 8.89 -0.91
N GLY A 175 -20.01 8.31 -0.07
CA GLY A 175 -21.41 8.06 -0.41
C GLY A 175 -21.55 7.11 -1.60
N VAL A 176 -20.74 6.04 -1.64
CA VAL A 176 -20.83 4.99 -2.64
C VAL A 176 -22.02 4.10 -2.32
N THR A 177 -22.75 3.66 -3.34
CA THR A 177 -23.97 2.87 -3.16
C THR A 177 -23.72 1.37 -3.19
N ARG A 178 -22.64 0.92 -3.85
CA ARG A 178 -22.29 -0.49 -3.99
C ARG A 178 -20.78 -0.72 -3.89
N VAL A 179 -20.36 -1.49 -2.92
CA VAL A 179 -18.95 -1.87 -2.75
C VAL A 179 -18.43 -2.63 -3.98
N SER A 180 -19.24 -3.48 -4.59
CA SER A 180 -18.88 -4.22 -5.81
C SER A 180 -18.65 -3.34 -7.05
N ASN A 181 -18.99 -2.05 -6.96
CA ASN A 181 -18.66 -1.03 -7.96
C ASN A 181 -17.41 -0.22 -7.57
N CYS A 182 -16.65 -0.68 -6.57
CA CYS A 182 -15.39 -0.07 -6.17
C CYS A 182 -14.20 -0.89 -6.63
N VAL A 183 -13.08 -0.20 -6.80
CA VAL A 183 -11.78 -0.80 -7.13
C VAL A 183 -10.79 -0.39 -6.06
N LYS A 184 -10.05 -1.35 -5.50
CA LYS A 184 -8.88 -1.11 -4.65
C LYS A 184 -7.62 -1.29 -5.49
N VAL A 185 -6.73 -0.32 -5.45
CA VAL A 185 -5.41 -0.36 -6.11
C VAL A 185 -4.35 -0.34 -5.04
N ASP A 186 -3.43 -1.29 -5.08
CA ASP A 186 -2.40 -1.46 -4.06
C ASP A 186 -1.17 -2.19 -4.61
N ASP A 187 -0.03 -2.01 -4.00
CA ASP A 187 1.24 -2.62 -4.38
C ASP A 187 1.68 -3.76 -3.46
N ALA A 188 0.91 -4.02 -2.40
CA ALA A 188 1.26 -4.98 -1.36
C ALA A 188 0.11 -5.95 -1.05
N VAL A 189 0.46 -7.17 -0.64
CA VAL A 189 -0.47 -8.25 -0.30
C VAL A 189 -1.54 -7.81 0.71
N ALA A 190 -1.14 -7.07 1.75
CA ALA A 190 -2.07 -6.63 2.79
C ALA A 190 -3.18 -5.70 2.26
N GLY A 191 -2.87 -4.87 1.25
CA GLY A 191 -3.86 -3.98 0.63
C GLY A 191 -4.73 -4.70 -0.40
N ILE A 192 -4.19 -5.70 -1.12
CA ILE A 192 -5.02 -6.59 -1.95
C ILE A 192 -6.05 -7.30 -1.07
N HIS A 193 -5.64 -7.88 0.05
CA HIS A 193 -6.56 -8.52 1.01
C HIS A 193 -7.58 -7.53 1.59
N GLU A 194 -7.21 -6.27 1.87
CA GLU A 194 -8.15 -5.23 2.30
C GLU A 194 -9.28 -5.05 1.28
N GLY A 195 -8.93 -4.94 -0.01
CA GLY A 195 -9.90 -4.78 -1.09
C GLY A 195 -10.81 -6.01 -1.27
N LEU A 196 -10.23 -7.21 -1.23
CA LEU A 196 -10.98 -8.47 -1.31
C LEU A 196 -11.93 -8.63 -0.13
N ASN A 197 -11.45 -8.42 1.10
CA ASN A 197 -12.25 -8.49 2.32
C ASN A 197 -13.38 -7.46 2.33
N ALA A 198 -13.20 -6.32 1.67
CA ALA A 198 -14.25 -5.33 1.46
C ALA A 198 -15.26 -5.72 0.37
N GLY A 199 -14.95 -6.70 -0.49
CA GLY A 199 -15.79 -7.08 -1.63
C GLY A 199 -15.62 -6.17 -2.85
N MET A 200 -14.42 -5.65 -3.07
CA MET A 200 -14.04 -4.77 -4.19
C MET A 200 -13.28 -5.51 -5.27
N TRP A 201 -13.27 -4.97 -6.48
CA TRP A 201 -12.26 -5.32 -7.48
C TRP A 201 -10.89 -4.90 -6.97
N THR A 202 -9.87 -5.72 -7.22
CA THR A 202 -8.50 -5.43 -6.77
C THR A 202 -7.54 -5.41 -7.94
N ILE A 203 -6.63 -4.42 -7.93
CA ILE A 203 -5.57 -4.24 -8.92
C ILE A 203 -4.25 -4.16 -8.17
N GLY A 204 -3.32 -5.05 -8.49
CA GLY A 204 -1.96 -5.03 -7.97
C GLY A 204 -1.00 -4.26 -8.89
N LEU A 205 0.05 -3.65 -8.31
CA LEU A 205 1.11 -2.95 -9.06
C LEU A 205 2.42 -3.72 -8.95
N SER A 206 2.92 -4.26 -10.08
CA SER A 206 4.04 -5.21 -10.08
C SER A 206 5.41 -4.58 -10.28
N VAL A 207 5.51 -3.32 -10.73
CA VAL A 207 6.80 -2.66 -11.00
C VAL A 207 7.03 -1.47 -10.09
N SER A 208 6.05 -0.58 -9.92
CA SER A 208 6.22 0.61 -9.09
C SER A 208 6.16 0.35 -7.58
N GLY A 209 5.84 -0.89 -7.16
CA GLY A 209 5.50 -1.20 -5.78
C GLY A 209 6.54 -1.96 -4.97
N ASN A 210 6.11 -2.32 -3.75
CA ASN A 210 6.89 -3.02 -2.76
C ASN A 210 7.41 -4.38 -3.23
N GLU A 211 6.57 -5.14 -3.95
CA GLU A 211 6.92 -6.50 -4.37
C GLU A 211 8.06 -6.52 -5.40
N PHE A 212 8.21 -5.48 -6.22
CA PHE A 212 9.36 -5.28 -7.09
C PHE A 212 10.58 -4.80 -6.29
N GLY A 213 10.38 -3.81 -5.44
CA GLY A 213 11.31 -3.35 -4.43
C GLY A 213 12.59 -2.71 -4.96
N ALA A 214 12.52 -1.89 -6.00
CA ALA A 214 13.65 -1.13 -6.53
C ALA A 214 13.41 0.39 -6.44
N THR A 215 14.47 1.16 -6.18
CA THR A 215 14.42 2.62 -6.37
C THR A 215 14.35 2.98 -7.85
N PRO A 216 13.93 4.21 -8.22
CA PRO A 216 14.02 4.68 -9.62
C PRO A 216 15.41 4.51 -10.23
N GLU A 217 16.47 4.81 -9.46
CA GLU A 217 17.86 4.69 -9.91
C GLU A 217 18.25 3.22 -10.13
N GLU A 218 17.89 2.33 -9.20
CA GLU A 218 18.12 0.90 -9.35
C GLU A 218 17.37 0.34 -10.56
N PHE A 219 16.10 0.73 -10.73
CA PHE A 219 15.27 0.31 -11.87
C PHE A 219 15.91 0.75 -13.21
N GLN A 220 16.39 1.98 -13.30
CA GLN A 220 17.07 2.49 -14.51
C GLN A 220 18.39 1.77 -14.80
N ALA A 221 19.08 1.27 -13.78
CA ALA A 221 20.33 0.53 -13.93
C ALA A 221 20.15 -0.96 -14.25
N MET A 222 18.93 -1.51 -14.09
CA MET A 222 18.65 -2.92 -14.36
C MET A 222 18.64 -3.24 -15.85
N THR A 223 19.06 -4.46 -16.17
CA THR A 223 18.83 -5.02 -17.52
C THR A 223 17.35 -5.39 -17.71
N ALA A 224 16.90 -5.43 -18.96
CA ALA A 224 15.54 -5.86 -19.29
C ALA A 224 15.20 -7.26 -18.73
N LYS A 225 16.20 -8.16 -18.65
CA LYS A 225 16.03 -9.50 -18.07
C LYS A 225 15.78 -9.45 -16.56
N GLU A 226 16.51 -8.62 -15.83
CA GLU A 226 16.33 -8.44 -14.39
C GLU A 226 14.97 -7.82 -14.07
N ILE A 227 14.57 -6.81 -14.85
CA ILE A 227 13.23 -6.18 -14.74
C ILE A 227 12.14 -7.25 -14.93
N GLU A 228 12.22 -8.02 -16.00
CA GLU A 228 11.21 -9.05 -16.31
C GLU A 228 11.15 -10.14 -15.22
N GLN A 229 12.31 -10.57 -14.71
CA GLN A 229 12.34 -11.57 -13.62
C GLN A 229 11.71 -11.05 -12.33
N ARG A 230 12.01 -9.80 -11.92
CA ARG A 230 11.42 -9.19 -10.71
C ARG A 230 9.94 -8.94 -10.90
N LYS A 231 9.53 -8.44 -12.07
CA LYS A 231 8.13 -8.24 -12.41
C LYS A 231 7.33 -9.53 -12.29
N GLN A 232 7.79 -10.62 -12.90
CA GLN A 232 7.11 -11.93 -12.81
C GLN A 232 7.03 -12.45 -11.38
N ALA A 233 8.05 -12.19 -10.55
CA ALA A 233 8.01 -12.55 -9.14
C ALA A 233 6.95 -11.75 -8.39
N ALA A 234 6.88 -10.43 -8.60
CA ALA A 234 5.88 -9.55 -8.01
C ALA A 234 4.45 -9.90 -8.47
N GLU A 235 4.25 -10.12 -9.78
CA GLU A 235 2.97 -10.57 -10.34
C GLU A 235 2.49 -11.86 -9.68
N LYS A 236 3.38 -12.84 -9.53
CA LYS A 236 3.05 -14.12 -8.87
C LYS A 236 2.56 -13.92 -7.43
N VAL A 237 3.20 -13.03 -6.67
CA VAL A 237 2.82 -12.74 -5.29
C VAL A 237 1.44 -12.07 -5.26
N LEU A 238 1.21 -11.06 -6.09
CA LEU A 238 -0.03 -10.30 -6.13
C LEU A 238 -1.22 -11.15 -6.62
N TYR A 239 -1.02 -11.99 -7.64
CA TYR A 239 -2.05 -12.94 -8.08
C TYR A 239 -2.31 -14.03 -7.04
N ALA A 240 -1.28 -14.52 -6.35
CA ALA A 240 -1.46 -15.48 -5.25
C ALA A 240 -2.21 -14.88 -4.05
N ALA A 241 -2.13 -13.55 -3.86
CA ALA A 241 -2.96 -12.81 -2.90
C ALA A 241 -4.41 -12.62 -3.34
N GLY A 242 -4.78 -13.01 -4.57
CA GLY A 242 -6.13 -12.92 -5.11
C GLY A 242 -6.42 -11.62 -5.88
N ALA A 243 -5.40 -10.89 -6.34
CA ALA A 243 -5.62 -9.72 -7.18
C ALA A 243 -6.37 -10.09 -8.46
N HIS A 244 -7.46 -9.38 -8.78
CA HIS A 244 -8.23 -9.61 -10.01
C HIS A 244 -7.46 -9.19 -11.27
N TYR A 245 -6.60 -8.21 -11.13
CA TYR A 245 -5.69 -7.70 -12.15
C TYR A 245 -4.36 -7.34 -11.53
N VAL A 246 -3.30 -7.48 -12.32
CA VAL A 246 -1.97 -6.95 -11.99
C VAL A 246 -1.49 -6.16 -13.20
N ILE A 247 -1.01 -4.94 -12.97
CA ILE A 247 -0.46 -4.03 -13.96
C ILE A 247 0.95 -3.61 -13.55
N GLU A 248 1.76 -3.11 -14.47
CA GLU A 248 3.13 -2.72 -14.13
C GLU A 248 3.15 -1.47 -13.25
N THR A 249 2.45 -0.43 -13.67
CA THR A 249 2.35 0.84 -12.94
C THR A 249 0.93 1.41 -13.03
N ILE A 250 0.66 2.43 -12.24
CA ILE A 250 -0.64 3.13 -12.24
C ILE A 250 -0.98 3.74 -13.61
N ALA A 251 -0.02 3.96 -14.50
CA ALA A 251 -0.26 4.48 -15.85
C ALA A 251 -1.19 3.60 -16.69
N GLU A 252 -1.25 2.29 -16.41
CA GLU A 252 -2.10 1.33 -17.12
C GLU A 252 -3.52 1.26 -16.55
N LEU A 253 -3.79 1.93 -15.43
CA LEU A 253 -5.08 1.90 -14.73
C LEU A 253 -6.28 2.20 -15.64
N PRO A 254 -6.26 3.21 -16.54
CA PRO A 254 -7.39 3.54 -17.40
C PRO A 254 -7.88 2.36 -18.25
N GLN A 255 -6.97 1.52 -18.74
CA GLN A 255 -7.32 0.35 -19.53
C GLN A 255 -8.06 -0.70 -18.68
N VAL A 256 -7.57 -0.98 -17.46
CA VAL A 256 -8.18 -1.96 -16.56
C VAL A 256 -9.53 -1.47 -16.03
N ILE A 257 -9.68 -0.19 -15.74
CA ILE A 257 -10.96 0.42 -15.36
C ILE A 257 -12.02 0.16 -16.44
N ASN A 258 -11.69 0.36 -17.72
CA ASN A 258 -12.63 0.07 -18.83
C ASN A 258 -12.98 -1.42 -18.93
N GLN A 259 -12.04 -2.33 -18.64
CA GLN A 259 -12.30 -3.78 -18.60
C GLN A 259 -13.25 -4.13 -17.45
N ILE A 260 -13.01 -3.62 -16.24
CA ILE A 260 -13.88 -3.85 -15.07
C ILE A 260 -15.30 -3.30 -15.34
N GLU A 261 -15.42 -2.11 -15.91
CA GLU A 261 -16.73 -1.55 -16.28
C GLU A 261 -17.49 -2.47 -17.26
N SER A 262 -16.78 -3.08 -18.21
CA SER A 262 -17.38 -4.04 -19.14
C SER A 262 -17.87 -5.29 -18.42
N ARG A 263 -17.11 -5.82 -17.47
CA ARG A 263 -17.52 -6.96 -16.63
C ARG A 263 -18.74 -6.64 -15.76
N ILE A 264 -18.75 -5.46 -15.13
CA ILE A 264 -19.90 -4.97 -14.33
C ILE A 264 -21.17 -4.84 -15.22
N LYS A 265 -21.03 -4.32 -16.46
CA LYS A 265 -22.15 -4.23 -17.42
C LYS A 265 -22.72 -5.59 -17.80
N ASN A 266 -21.86 -6.60 -17.87
CA ASN A 266 -22.23 -8.01 -18.11
C ASN A 266 -22.82 -8.70 -16.87
N GLY A 267 -22.90 -8.03 -15.72
CA GLY A 267 -23.45 -8.56 -14.48
C GLY A 267 -22.44 -9.34 -13.63
N GLU A 268 -21.14 -9.22 -13.91
CA GLU A 268 -20.10 -9.81 -13.08
C GLU A 268 -19.85 -9.00 -11.82
N TYR A 269 -19.37 -9.66 -10.78
CA TYR A 269 -19.03 -9.09 -9.48
C TYR A 269 -17.59 -9.48 -9.12
N PRO A 270 -16.91 -8.71 -8.26
CA PRO A 270 -15.63 -9.14 -7.69
C PRO A 270 -15.87 -10.43 -6.88
N THR A 271 -15.21 -11.51 -7.26
CA THR A 271 -15.28 -12.80 -6.57
C THR A 271 -13.91 -13.13 -6.01
N TYR A 272 -13.88 -13.74 -4.82
CA TYR A 272 -12.66 -14.37 -4.36
C TYR A 272 -12.22 -15.39 -5.41
N ILE A 273 -10.96 -15.32 -5.81
CA ILE A 273 -10.32 -16.37 -6.59
C ILE A 273 -9.73 -17.32 -5.56
N ASP A 274 -10.41 -18.46 -5.33
CA ASP A 274 -9.92 -19.54 -4.46
C ASP A 274 -8.65 -20.18 -4.99
#